data_9eba13dd67054dcd7f80990cbabe11f1
#
_entry.id   9eba13dd67054dcd7f80990cbabe11f1
#
_cell.length_a   1.000
_cell.length_b   1.000
_cell.length_c   1.000
_cell.angle_alpha   90.00
_cell.angle_beta   90.00
_cell.angle_gamma   90.00
#
_symmetry.space_group_name_H-M   'P 1'
#
loop_
_entity.id
_entity.type
_entity.pdbx_description
1 polymer ?
#
loop_
_entity_poly.entity_id
_entity_poly.type
_entity_poly.pdbx_seq_one_letter_code
_entity_poly.pdbx_strand_id
1 'polypeptide(L)'
;MSLESGKNLAGIGSIFLVIPVPFLSIVGIILVLIGMKNLSKAYNDESIWKNTLYAVIFGIIGIVASGITLVSMFFGGIFAGAALGVGDATGIIGLITGIILFLVVAFIFYLLEAIYIRRAFDSLANKSGVGLFRTGGLLLLIGAILTIFIVGLFLIFIAWILILVAFFQIPTNSTPPQYQIPPPPTIT
;
A
#
# COMPACT_ATOMS: atom_id res chain seq x y z
N MET A 1 -9.52 14.36 17.00
CA MET A 1 -8.80 14.55 15.71
C MET A 1 -9.86 14.62 14.64
N SER A 2 -9.81 15.64 13.78
CA SER A 2 -10.87 15.90 12.80
C SER A 2 -10.69 15.07 11.53
N LEU A 3 -11.78 14.83 10.82
CA LEU A 3 -11.81 14.21 9.49
C LEU A 3 -10.87 14.98 8.53
N GLU A 4 -10.85 16.30 8.64
CA GLU A 4 -10.01 17.18 7.84
C GLU A 4 -8.52 16.94 8.05
N SER A 5 -8.07 16.76 9.31
CA SER A 5 -6.69 16.41 9.60
C SER A 5 -6.30 15.07 8.98
N GLY A 6 -7.18 14.07 9.06
CA GLY A 6 -6.93 12.75 8.47
C GLY A 6 -6.78 12.80 6.96
N LYS A 7 -7.71 13.48 6.28
CA LYS A 7 -7.70 13.65 4.82
C LYS A 7 -6.46 14.41 4.33
N ASN A 8 -6.11 15.52 5.00
CA ASN A 8 -4.97 16.34 4.59
C ASN A 8 -3.64 15.59 4.78
N LEU A 9 -3.45 14.91 5.92
CA LEU A 9 -2.24 14.10 6.16
C LEU A 9 -2.10 12.97 5.16
N ALA A 10 -3.17 12.24 4.90
CA ALA A 10 -3.13 11.13 3.93
C ALA A 10 -2.94 11.65 2.49
N GLY A 11 -3.58 12.76 2.13
CA GLY A 11 -3.43 13.38 0.82
C GLY A 11 -2.00 13.89 0.58
N ILE A 12 -1.43 14.64 1.53
CA ILE A 12 -0.04 15.11 1.43
C ILE A 12 0.92 13.91 1.40
N GLY A 13 0.71 12.90 2.24
CA GLY A 13 1.49 11.68 2.22
C GLY A 13 1.46 10.98 0.86
N SER A 14 0.30 10.95 0.21
CA SER A 14 0.15 10.36 -1.12
C SER A 14 0.92 11.13 -2.20
N ILE A 15 1.08 12.46 -2.08
CA ILE A 15 1.93 13.25 -2.99
C ILE A 15 3.37 12.72 -2.93
N PHE A 16 3.88 12.47 -1.72
CA PHE A 16 5.25 11.96 -1.55
C PHE A 16 5.41 10.53 -2.06
N LEU A 17 4.35 9.74 -2.12
CA LEU A 17 4.38 8.39 -2.70
C LEU A 17 4.35 8.41 -4.24
N VAL A 18 3.76 9.44 -4.84
CA VAL A 18 3.78 9.64 -6.30
C VAL A 18 5.18 10.04 -6.79
N ILE A 19 5.95 10.75 -5.97
CA ILE A 19 7.29 11.19 -6.31
C ILE A 19 8.28 10.04 -6.04
N PRO A 20 9.02 9.52 -7.06
CA PRO A 20 9.88 8.34 -6.90
C PRO A 20 11.23 8.70 -6.23
N VAL A 21 11.18 9.29 -5.04
CA VAL A 21 12.35 9.62 -4.22
C VAL A 21 12.28 8.83 -2.93
N PRO A 22 13.22 7.90 -2.65
CA PRO A 22 13.13 6.95 -1.54
C PRO A 22 12.90 7.61 -0.17
N PHE A 23 13.57 8.71 0.12
CA PHE A 23 13.41 9.44 1.38
C PHE A 23 12.01 10.05 1.54
N LEU A 24 11.46 10.63 0.46
CA LEU A 24 10.11 11.19 0.47
C LEU A 24 9.06 10.09 0.63
N SER A 25 9.27 8.93 0.04
CA SER A 25 8.36 7.79 0.16
C SER A 25 8.21 7.31 1.61
N ILE A 26 9.29 7.29 2.40
CA ILE A 26 9.22 6.94 3.83
C ILE A 26 8.34 7.94 4.58
N VAL A 27 8.57 9.24 4.37
CA VAL A 27 7.74 10.29 4.97
C VAL A 27 6.29 10.17 4.50
N GLY A 28 6.07 9.89 3.21
CA GLY A 28 4.76 9.64 2.62
C GLY A 28 4.01 8.51 3.30
N ILE A 29 4.66 7.35 3.50
CA ILE A 29 4.08 6.20 4.20
C ILE A 29 3.65 6.58 5.62
N ILE A 30 4.49 7.29 6.37
CA ILE A 30 4.18 7.71 7.75
C ILE A 30 2.98 8.65 7.75
N LEU A 31 2.92 9.62 6.85
CA LEU A 31 1.81 10.58 6.76
C LEU A 31 0.51 9.88 6.37
N VAL A 32 0.54 8.98 5.37
CA VAL A 32 -0.62 8.17 5.00
C VAL A 32 -1.07 7.31 6.17
N LEU A 33 -0.16 6.66 6.89
CA LEU A 33 -0.48 5.83 8.04
C LEU A 33 -1.20 6.63 9.13
N ILE A 34 -0.68 7.82 9.49
CA ILE A 34 -1.30 8.70 10.49
C ILE A 34 -2.65 9.22 9.98
N GLY A 35 -2.73 9.61 8.72
CA GLY A 35 -3.95 10.06 8.08
C GLY A 35 -5.04 8.98 8.09
N MET A 36 -4.72 7.75 7.70
CA MET A 36 -5.65 6.60 7.71
C MET A 36 -6.11 6.25 9.13
N LYS A 37 -5.24 6.38 10.14
CA LYS A 37 -5.62 6.23 11.55
C LYS A 37 -6.65 7.28 11.98
N ASN A 38 -6.45 8.53 11.56
CA ASN A 38 -7.37 9.62 11.88
C ASN A 38 -8.73 9.43 11.17
N LEU A 39 -8.69 9.02 9.90
CA LEU A 39 -9.90 8.70 9.12
C LEU A 39 -10.66 7.50 9.73
N SER A 40 -9.95 6.45 10.14
CA SER A 40 -10.53 5.31 10.87
C SER A 40 -11.32 5.75 12.10
N LYS A 41 -10.75 6.66 12.89
CA LYS A 41 -11.43 7.22 14.08
C LYS A 41 -12.61 8.12 13.69
N ALA A 42 -12.46 8.96 12.67
CA ALA A 42 -13.49 9.87 12.23
C ALA A 42 -14.72 9.14 11.67
N TYR A 43 -14.51 8.05 10.94
CA TYR A 43 -15.57 7.19 10.40
C TYR A 43 -16.03 6.08 11.35
N ASN A 44 -15.42 5.98 12.54
CA ASN A 44 -15.67 4.90 13.51
C ASN A 44 -15.58 3.50 12.85
N ASP A 45 -14.56 3.29 12.05
CA ASP A 45 -14.31 2.04 11.35
C ASP A 45 -12.83 1.62 11.49
N GLU A 46 -12.59 0.71 12.44
CA GLU A 46 -11.25 0.19 12.71
C GLU A 46 -10.66 -0.62 11.56
N SER A 47 -11.48 -1.11 10.62
CA SER A 47 -10.98 -1.91 9.50
C SER A 47 -10.06 -1.09 8.61
N ILE A 48 -10.31 0.23 8.46
CA ILE A 48 -9.47 1.16 7.74
C ILE A 48 -8.06 1.15 8.32
N TRP A 49 -7.94 1.32 9.64
CA TRP A 49 -6.65 1.36 10.33
C TRP A 49 -5.96 0.00 10.33
N LYS A 50 -6.67 -1.07 10.73
CA LYS A 50 -6.10 -2.42 10.84
C LYS A 50 -5.54 -2.90 9.50
N ASN A 51 -6.29 -2.73 8.42
CA ASN A 51 -5.82 -3.13 7.09
C ASN A 51 -4.63 -2.29 6.61
N THR A 52 -4.63 -0.96 6.85
CA THR A 52 -3.48 -0.12 6.53
C THR A 52 -2.24 -0.54 7.33
N LEU A 53 -2.40 -0.83 8.62
CA LEU A 53 -1.31 -1.27 9.47
C LEU A 53 -0.73 -2.61 8.99
N TYR A 54 -1.58 -3.59 8.66
CA TYR A 54 -1.13 -4.87 8.11
C TYR A 54 -0.40 -4.69 6.77
N ALA A 55 -0.88 -3.83 5.89
CA ALA A 55 -0.19 -3.52 4.64
C ALA A 55 1.24 -3.02 4.92
N VAL A 56 1.39 -2.03 5.81
CA VAL A 56 2.71 -1.48 6.17
C VAL A 56 3.60 -2.54 6.82
N ILE A 57 3.06 -3.38 7.72
CA ILE A 57 3.81 -4.48 8.34
C ILE A 57 4.32 -5.45 7.28
N PHE A 58 3.47 -5.91 6.35
CA PHE A 58 3.89 -6.81 5.29
C PHE A 58 4.90 -6.17 4.34
N GLY A 59 4.74 -4.87 4.03
CA GLY A 59 5.73 -4.12 3.26
C GLY A 59 7.10 -4.07 3.95
N ILE A 60 7.14 -3.77 5.25
CA ILE A 60 8.40 -3.76 6.02
C ILE A 60 9.02 -5.16 6.08
N ILE A 61 8.22 -6.20 6.37
CA ILE A 61 8.71 -7.58 6.40
C ILE A 61 9.27 -7.96 5.02
N GLY A 62 8.57 -7.59 3.94
CA GLY A 62 9.01 -7.82 2.57
C GLY A 62 10.36 -7.17 2.27
N ILE A 63 10.55 -5.91 2.65
CA ILE A 63 11.81 -5.19 2.47
C ILE A 63 12.94 -5.86 3.26
N VAL A 64 12.71 -6.21 4.53
CA VAL A 64 13.71 -6.85 5.39
C VAL A 64 14.05 -8.24 4.86
N ALA A 65 13.06 -9.07 4.55
CA ALA A 65 13.28 -10.42 4.02
C ALA A 65 14.02 -10.38 2.68
N SER A 66 13.64 -9.47 1.79
CA SER A 66 14.32 -9.25 0.51
C SER A 66 15.75 -8.76 0.71
N GLY A 67 15.98 -7.83 1.63
CA GLY A 67 17.29 -7.32 1.98
C GLY A 67 18.22 -8.42 2.50
N ILE A 68 17.75 -9.27 3.42
CA ILE A 68 18.50 -10.42 3.94
C ILE A 68 18.87 -11.37 2.80
N THR A 69 17.93 -11.67 1.90
CA THR A 69 18.18 -12.56 0.77
C THR A 69 19.25 -11.98 -0.16
N LEU A 70 19.18 -10.67 -0.50
CA LEU A 70 20.19 -10.01 -1.33
C LEU A 70 21.58 -10.03 -0.67
N VAL A 71 21.66 -9.72 0.62
CA VAL A 71 22.94 -9.75 1.37
C VAL A 71 23.51 -11.16 1.38
N SER A 72 22.67 -12.17 1.65
CA SER A 72 23.10 -13.58 1.65
C SER A 72 23.59 -14.03 0.28
N MET A 73 22.96 -13.58 -0.80
CA MET A 73 23.40 -13.86 -2.17
C MET A 73 24.75 -13.21 -2.48
N PHE A 74 24.92 -11.94 -2.09
CA PHE A 74 26.16 -11.19 -2.34
C PHE A 74 27.34 -11.85 -1.61
N PHE A 75 27.20 -12.08 -0.31
CA PHE A 75 28.27 -12.72 0.48
C PHE A 75 28.43 -14.20 0.12
N GLY A 76 27.34 -14.94 -0.06
CA GLY A 76 27.39 -16.34 -0.48
C GLY A 76 28.08 -16.52 -1.84
N GLY A 77 27.77 -15.62 -2.80
CA GLY A 77 28.44 -15.61 -4.11
C GLY A 77 29.96 -15.34 -4.02
N ILE A 78 30.37 -14.36 -3.17
CA ILE A 78 31.77 -14.06 -2.94
C ILE A 78 32.49 -15.26 -2.31
N PHE A 79 31.94 -15.86 -1.24
CA PHE A 79 32.56 -16.99 -0.55
C PHE A 79 32.58 -18.26 -1.42
N ALA A 80 31.49 -18.52 -2.17
CA ALA A 80 31.47 -19.65 -3.10
C ALA A 80 32.46 -19.46 -4.26
N GLY A 81 32.53 -18.23 -4.82
CA GLY A 81 33.49 -17.89 -5.87
C GLY A 81 34.95 -18.00 -5.41
N ALA A 82 35.25 -17.63 -4.15
CA ALA A 82 36.57 -17.75 -3.56
C ALA A 82 36.94 -19.22 -3.24
N ALA A 83 35.97 -20.06 -2.85
CA ALA A 83 36.18 -21.43 -2.48
C ALA A 83 36.23 -22.42 -3.67
N LEU A 84 35.44 -22.12 -4.74
CA LEU A 84 35.22 -23.04 -5.87
C LEU A 84 35.90 -22.58 -7.18
N GLY A 85 36.50 -21.38 -7.20
CA GLY A 85 37.05 -20.78 -8.41
C GLY A 85 35.95 -20.02 -9.21
N VAL A 86 36.34 -18.87 -9.74
CA VAL A 86 35.43 -18.03 -10.56
C VAL A 86 35.18 -18.73 -11.90
N GLY A 87 33.95 -19.17 -12.13
CA GLY A 87 33.53 -19.76 -13.41
C GLY A 87 32.96 -21.17 -13.35
N ASP A 88 32.83 -21.76 -12.17
CA ASP A 88 32.19 -23.07 -12.05
C ASP A 88 30.65 -22.95 -12.23
N ALA A 89 30.08 -23.92 -12.96
CA ALA A 89 28.63 -23.98 -13.21
C ALA A 89 27.82 -23.97 -11.91
N THR A 90 28.35 -24.49 -10.82
CA THR A 90 27.71 -24.51 -9.49
C THR A 90 27.46 -23.10 -8.94
N GLY A 91 28.40 -22.17 -9.13
CA GLY A 91 28.27 -20.78 -8.71
C GLY A 91 27.15 -20.05 -9.48
N ILE A 92 27.06 -20.27 -10.79
CA ILE A 92 26.02 -19.68 -11.64
C ILE A 92 24.63 -20.20 -11.26
N ILE A 93 24.48 -21.50 -11.04
CA ILE A 93 23.24 -22.13 -10.58
C ILE A 93 22.82 -21.57 -9.22
N GLY A 94 23.76 -21.41 -8.29
CA GLY A 94 23.51 -20.81 -6.98
C GLY A 94 22.98 -19.38 -7.07
N LEU A 95 23.57 -18.55 -7.93
CA LEU A 95 23.12 -17.18 -8.17
C LEU A 95 21.71 -17.15 -8.77
N ILE A 96 21.43 -17.94 -9.79
CA ILE A 96 20.10 -17.99 -10.43
C ILE A 96 19.05 -18.44 -9.41
N THR A 97 19.35 -19.51 -8.64
CA THR A 97 18.42 -20.01 -7.60
C THR A 97 18.15 -18.93 -6.53
N GLY A 98 19.19 -18.21 -6.10
CA GLY A 98 19.06 -17.13 -5.14
C GLY A 98 18.20 -15.97 -5.68
N ILE A 99 18.38 -15.57 -6.95
CA ILE A 99 17.56 -14.53 -7.59
C ILE A 99 16.09 -14.96 -7.65
N ILE A 100 15.83 -16.20 -8.05
CA ILE A 100 14.46 -16.72 -8.10
C ILE A 100 13.83 -16.70 -6.71
N LEU A 101 14.53 -17.21 -5.69
CA LEU A 101 14.05 -17.21 -4.32
C LEU A 101 13.77 -15.79 -3.81
N PHE A 102 14.68 -14.85 -4.07
CA PHE A 102 14.50 -13.44 -3.74
C PHE A 102 13.21 -12.85 -4.38
N LEU A 103 13.02 -13.08 -5.68
CA LEU A 103 11.86 -12.59 -6.41
C LEU A 103 10.56 -13.20 -5.87
N VAL A 104 10.55 -14.50 -5.57
CA VAL A 104 9.36 -15.18 -5.02
C VAL A 104 9.00 -14.62 -3.64
N VAL A 105 9.97 -14.48 -2.74
CA VAL A 105 9.75 -13.95 -1.40
C VAL A 105 9.26 -12.50 -1.48
N ALA A 106 9.95 -11.66 -2.23
CA ALA A 106 9.57 -10.25 -2.41
C ALA A 106 8.16 -10.13 -2.98
N PHE A 107 7.82 -10.93 -4.00
CA PHE A 107 6.52 -10.92 -4.64
C PHE A 107 5.39 -11.31 -3.69
N ILE A 108 5.58 -12.35 -2.86
CA ILE A 108 4.57 -12.80 -1.88
C ILE A 108 4.25 -11.66 -0.90
N PHE A 109 5.25 -11.04 -0.30
CA PHE A 109 5.03 -9.96 0.67
C PHE A 109 4.44 -8.72 0.02
N TYR A 110 4.86 -8.37 -1.18
CA TYR A 110 4.30 -7.27 -1.95
C TYR A 110 2.82 -7.50 -2.32
N LEU A 111 2.47 -8.74 -2.68
CA LEU A 111 1.07 -9.10 -2.94
C LEU A 111 0.21 -9.02 -1.67
N LEU A 112 0.73 -9.48 -0.52
CA LEU A 112 0.03 -9.35 0.76
C LEU A 112 -0.20 -7.87 1.12
N GLU A 113 0.83 -7.04 1.00
CA GLU A 113 0.72 -5.58 1.17
C GLU A 113 -0.40 -5.01 0.28
N ALA A 114 -0.39 -5.32 -1.02
CA ALA A 114 -1.38 -4.84 -1.97
C ALA A 114 -2.82 -5.30 -1.65
N ILE A 115 -3.00 -6.51 -1.14
CA ILE A 115 -4.30 -7.03 -0.70
C ILE A 115 -4.83 -6.24 0.50
N TYR A 116 -3.99 -6.00 1.50
CA TYR A 116 -4.42 -5.30 2.70
C TYR A 116 -4.65 -3.81 2.45
N ILE A 117 -3.81 -3.16 1.65
CA ILE A 117 -4.01 -1.74 1.30
C ILE A 117 -5.28 -1.55 0.47
N ARG A 118 -5.58 -2.47 -0.46
CA ARG A 118 -6.86 -2.48 -1.18
C ARG A 118 -8.03 -2.58 -0.22
N ARG A 119 -8.01 -3.51 0.76
CA ARG A 119 -9.07 -3.64 1.76
C ARG A 119 -9.27 -2.37 2.57
N ALA A 120 -8.19 -1.69 2.94
CA ALA A 120 -8.25 -0.40 3.64
C ALA A 120 -8.96 0.67 2.79
N PHE A 121 -8.62 0.77 1.50
CA PHE A 121 -9.25 1.71 0.58
C PHE A 121 -10.70 1.33 0.24
N ASP A 122 -11.04 0.04 0.15
CA ASP A 122 -12.43 -0.40 -0.01
C ASP A 122 -13.29 0.01 1.19
N SER A 123 -12.79 -0.17 2.41
CA SER A 123 -13.46 0.29 3.64
C SER A 123 -13.63 1.82 3.64
N LEU A 124 -12.58 2.55 3.28
CA LEU A 124 -12.62 4.01 3.20
C LEU A 124 -13.60 4.50 2.12
N ALA A 125 -13.64 3.86 0.95
CA ALA A 125 -14.59 4.16 -0.12
C ALA A 125 -16.04 4.02 0.36
N ASN A 126 -16.32 2.94 1.08
CA ASN A 126 -17.67 2.68 1.62
C ASN A 126 -18.09 3.73 2.64
N LYS A 127 -17.17 4.26 3.45
CA LYS A 127 -17.46 5.23 4.50
C LYS A 127 -17.48 6.67 4.00
N SER A 128 -16.56 7.01 3.10
CA SER A 128 -16.46 8.38 2.55
C SER A 128 -17.39 8.65 1.38
N GLY A 129 -17.91 7.60 0.73
CA GLY A 129 -18.67 7.70 -0.53
C GLY A 129 -17.79 7.99 -1.76
N VAL A 130 -16.46 8.09 -1.59
CA VAL A 130 -15.53 8.40 -2.69
C VAL A 130 -15.11 7.12 -3.39
N GLY A 131 -15.72 6.82 -4.53
CA GLY A 131 -15.48 5.58 -5.29
C GLY A 131 -14.06 5.44 -5.84
N LEU A 132 -13.31 6.55 -6.00
CA LEU A 132 -11.93 6.54 -6.48
C LEU A 132 -10.99 5.72 -5.59
N PHE A 133 -11.24 5.62 -4.28
CA PHE A 133 -10.47 4.74 -3.39
C PHE A 133 -10.57 3.28 -3.80
N ARG A 134 -11.78 2.82 -4.17
CA ARG A 134 -11.98 1.45 -4.63
C ARG A 134 -11.26 1.18 -5.94
N THR A 135 -11.36 2.11 -6.89
CA THR A 135 -10.67 2.00 -8.19
C THR A 135 -9.15 2.03 -8.01
N GLY A 136 -8.63 2.98 -7.22
CA GLY A 136 -7.21 3.09 -6.92
C GLY A 136 -6.67 1.84 -6.20
N GLY A 137 -7.39 1.34 -5.19
CA GLY A 137 -7.03 0.11 -4.48
C GLY A 137 -7.01 -1.13 -5.38
N LEU A 138 -7.98 -1.23 -6.31
CA LEU A 138 -8.01 -2.30 -7.30
C LEU A 138 -6.83 -2.21 -8.28
N LEU A 139 -6.53 -1.01 -8.76
CA LEU A 139 -5.38 -0.78 -9.65
C LEU A 139 -4.05 -1.07 -8.96
N LEU A 140 -3.90 -0.76 -7.66
CA LEU A 140 -2.72 -1.16 -6.88
C LEU A 140 -2.56 -2.66 -6.86
N LEU A 141 -3.63 -3.41 -6.60
CA LEU A 141 -3.56 -4.88 -6.57
C LEU A 141 -3.24 -5.46 -7.95
N ILE A 142 -3.90 -4.99 -9.01
CA ILE A 142 -3.62 -5.45 -10.38
C ILE A 142 -2.19 -5.08 -10.76
N GLY A 143 -1.76 -3.86 -10.45
CA GLY A 143 -0.40 -3.40 -10.65
C GLY A 143 0.64 -4.25 -9.93
N ALA A 144 0.36 -4.63 -8.66
CA ALA A 144 1.21 -5.53 -7.89
C ALA A 144 1.37 -6.91 -8.56
N ILE A 145 0.29 -7.49 -9.06
CA ILE A 145 0.33 -8.76 -9.81
C ILE A 145 1.14 -8.61 -11.10
N LEU A 146 0.94 -7.50 -11.81
CA LEU A 146 1.58 -7.23 -13.10
C LEU A 146 2.98 -6.58 -12.97
N THR A 147 3.51 -6.42 -11.75
CA THR A 147 4.87 -5.86 -11.54
C THR A 147 5.95 -6.75 -12.15
N ILE A 148 5.71 -8.04 -12.30
CA ILE A 148 6.57 -8.96 -13.07
C ILE A 148 6.74 -8.45 -14.52
N PHE A 149 5.72 -7.79 -15.04
CA PHE A 149 5.74 -7.08 -16.31
C PHE A 149 5.84 -5.57 -16.01
N ILE A 150 6.72 -4.84 -16.66
CA ILE A 150 6.95 -3.38 -16.47
C ILE A 150 5.64 -2.58 -16.44
N VAL A 151 4.60 -3.06 -17.12
CA VAL A 151 3.24 -2.48 -17.16
C VAL A 151 2.65 -2.30 -15.74
N GLY A 152 2.96 -3.19 -14.80
CA GLY A 152 2.49 -3.08 -13.41
C GLY A 152 2.92 -1.78 -12.72
N LEU A 153 4.12 -1.29 -12.98
CA LEU A 153 4.62 -0.04 -12.42
C LEU A 153 3.79 1.19 -12.87
N PHE A 154 3.38 1.22 -14.14
CA PHE A 154 2.51 2.28 -14.65
C PHE A 154 1.14 2.26 -13.97
N LEU A 155 0.57 1.07 -13.76
CA LEU A 155 -0.71 0.93 -13.06
C LEU A 155 -0.62 1.39 -11.60
N ILE A 156 0.46 1.07 -10.91
CA ILE A 156 0.70 1.53 -9.53
C ILE A 156 0.82 3.04 -9.48
N PHE A 157 1.56 3.64 -10.42
CA PHE A 157 1.69 5.09 -10.51
C PHE A 157 0.34 5.78 -10.71
N ILE A 158 -0.48 5.28 -11.66
CA ILE A 158 -1.84 5.79 -11.89
C ILE A 158 -2.71 5.59 -10.66
N ALA A 159 -2.62 4.43 -10.00
CA ALA A 159 -3.37 4.14 -8.79
C ALA A 159 -3.09 5.15 -7.67
N TRP A 160 -1.83 5.50 -7.43
CA TRP A 160 -1.48 6.50 -6.43
C TRP A 160 -1.98 7.90 -6.76
N ILE A 161 -2.00 8.28 -8.05
CA ILE A 161 -2.63 9.54 -8.49
C ILE A 161 -4.12 9.54 -8.19
N LEU A 162 -4.84 8.44 -8.48
CA LEU A 162 -6.27 8.33 -8.17
C LEU A 162 -6.55 8.40 -6.67
N ILE A 163 -5.72 7.73 -5.87
CA ILE A 163 -5.82 7.73 -4.41
C ILE A 163 -5.55 9.13 -3.85
N LEU A 164 -4.54 9.82 -4.39
CA LEU A 164 -4.25 11.21 -4.04
C LEU A 164 -5.48 12.10 -4.27
N VAL A 165 -6.06 12.03 -5.47
CA VAL A 165 -7.28 12.79 -5.80
C VAL A 165 -8.44 12.39 -4.89
N ALA A 166 -8.58 11.11 -4.59
CA ALA A 166 -9.63 10.59 -3.71
C ALA A 166 -9.56 11.18 -2.30
N PHE A 167 -8.37 11.34 -1.71
CA PHE A 167 -8.24 11.95 -0.40
C PHE A 167 -8.76 13.39 -0.38
N PHE A 168 -8.48 14.17 -1.42
CA PHE A 168 -8.96 15.55 -1.49
C PHE A 168 -10.46 15.65 -1.79
N GLN A 169 -11.08 14.60 -2.33
CA GLN A 169 -12.52 14.53 -2.57
C GLN A 169 -13.35 14.15 -1.33
N ILE A 170 -12.73 13.73 -0.22
CA ILE A 170 -13.47 13.42 1.01
C ILE A 170 -14.22 14.67 1.46
N PRO A 171 -15.56 14.64 1.57
CA PRO A 171 -16.35 15.79 1.99
C PRO A 171 -16.11 16.06 3.48
N THR A 172 -15.69 17.29 3.80
CA THR A 172 -15.46 17.73 5.19
C THR A 172 -16.74 18.18 5.88
N ASN A 173 -17.80 18.45 5.10
CA ASN A 173 -19.09 18.94 5.57
C ASN A 173 -20.17 17.85 5.59
N SER A 174 -19.82 16.62 5.91
CA SER A 174 -20.85 15.62 6.17
C SER A 174 -21.53 15.96 7.48
N THR A 175 -22.59 16.80 7.40
CA THR A 175 -23.70 16.71 8.35
C THR A 175 -24.07 15.23 8.42
N PRO A 176 -24.14 14.62 9.62
CA PRO A 176 -24.61 13.24 9.71
C PRO A 176 -25.93 13.14 8.96
N PRO A 177 -26.24 12.01 8.27
CA PRO A 177 -27.55 11.85 7.64
C PRO A 177 -28.60 12.27 8.66
N GLN A 178 -29.26 13.39 8.45
CA GLN A 178 -30.40 13.76 9.26
C GLN A 178 -31.39 12.62 9.05
N TYR A 179 -31.59 11.84 10.10
CA TYR A 179 -32.71 10.91 10.17
C TYR A 179 -33.95 11.78 9.90
N GLN A 180 -34.46 11.72 8.69
CA GLN A 180 -35.75 12.34 8.36
C GLN A 180 -36.76 11.59 9.22
N ILE A 181 -37.10 12.18 10.35
CA ILE A 181 -38.22 11.74 11.15
C ILE A 181 -39.44 11.76 10.20
N PRO A 182 -40.06 10.63 9.89
CA PRO A 182 -41.25 10.63 9.06
C PRO A 182 -42.28 11.58 9.68
N PRO A 183 -42.97 12.39 8.88
CA PRO A 183 -43.99 13.31 9.41
C PRO A 183 -44.99 12.52 10.25
N PRO A 184 -45.46 13.10 11.37
CA PRO A 184 -46.44 12.43 12.20
C PRO A 184 -47.69 12.07 11.38
N PRO A 185 -48.33 10.91 11.63
CA PRO A 185 -49.55 10.54 10.90
C PRO A 185 -50.60 11.62 11.06
N THR A 186 -51.10 12.12 9.94
CA THR A 186 -52.26 13.01 9.92
C THR A 186 -53.47 12.23 10.44
N ILE A 187 -53.93 12.58 11.64
CA ILE A 187 -55.17 12.05 12.21
C ILE A 187 -56.31 12.80 11.49
N THR A 188 -57.01 12.09 10.61
CA THR A 188 -58.31 12.49 10.06
C THR A 188 -59.42 11.83 10.84
#